data_d91c51b8520a66b9e8a3f1ba3172dc82
#
_entry.id   d91c51b8520a66b9e8a3f1ba3172dc82
#
_cell.length_a   1.000
_cell.length_b   1.000
_cell.length_c   1.000
_cell.angle_alpha   90.00
_cell.angle_beta   90.00
_cell.angle_gamma   90.00
#
_symmetry.space_group_name_H-M   'P 1'
#
loop_
_entity.id
_entity.type
_entity.pdbx_description
1 polymer ?
#
loop_
_entity_poly.entity_id
_entity_poly.type
_entity_poly.pdbx_seq_one_letter_code
_entity_poly.pdbx_strand_id
1 'polypeptide(L)'
;MIVETSPYKVFAGSQGGELAKRICEYLGCSLGNIQVARFSDGEFAVSFEESVRGQSVYIVQSTCPSSDNIMELLLAIDAAKRASAYKVIAVIPYFGWARQDRKDKPRVSIGAKVCANMIQGAGADRVITVDLHADQIQGFFDIPVDHLYGANVLADYVQALNLDNLIVASPDVGGTKRASVFAKKLTALTKQDVPMVICYKHRPNATSTVLMLTKLVRCAYWVM
;
A
#
# COMPACT_ATOMS: atom_id res chain seq x y z
N MET A 1 33.93 11.15 -19.25
CA MET A 1 33.64 10.24 -18.13
C MET A 1 32.13 10.14 -18.04
N ILE A 2 31.54 9.06 -18.54
CA ILE A 2 30.10 8.82 -18.38
C ILE A 2 29.96 8.34 -16.94
N VAL A 3 29.43 9.18 -16.06
CA VAL A 3 29.01 8.75 -14.73
C VAL A 3 27.87 7.76 -14.99
N GLU A 4 28.07 6.49 -14.71
CA GLU A 4 26.97 5.53 -14.62
C GLU A 4 26.04 5.99 -13.48
N THR A 5 25.10 6.86 -13.85
CA THR A 5 24.00 7.21 -12.94
C THR A 5 23.13 5.97 -12.82
N SER A 6 22.83 5.55 -11.58
CA SER A 6 21.83 4.51 -11.33
C SER A 6 20.61 4.77 -12.21
N PRO A 7 20.09 3.77 -12.96
CA PRO A 7 18.97 3.97 -13.88
C PRO A 7 17.67 4.36 -13.16
N TYR A 8 17.68 4.35 -11.84
CA TYR A 8 16.54 4.70 -11.00
C TYR A 8 16.97 5.47 -9.74
N LYS A 9 16.04 6.23 -9.18
CA LYS A 9 16.14 6.90 -7.88
C LYS A 9 14.88 6.64 -7.05
N VAL A 10 15.07 6.48 -5.74
CA VAL A 10 14.00 6.29 -4.77
C VAL A 10 13.88 7.54 -3.91
N PHE A 11 12.68 8.06 -3.79
CA PHE A 11 12.34 9.22 -2.96
C PHE A 11 11.22 8.84 -1.99
N ALA A 12 11.16 9.53 -0.87
CA ALA A 12 10.13 9.32 0.14
C ALA A 12 9.34 10.58 0.40
N GLY A 13 8.03 10.52 0.29
CA GLY A 13 7.17 11.52 0.89
C GLY A 13 7.09 11.35 2.41
N SER A 14 6.33 12.24 3.07
CA SER A 14 6.23 12.31 4.53
C SER A 14 5.73 11.02 5.20
N GLN A 15 4.98 10.17 4.47
CA GLN A 15 4.45 8.90 4.96
C GLN A 15 5.16 7.66 4.36
N GLY A 16 6.33 7.85 3.76
CA GLY A 16 7.10 6.78 3.11
C GLY A 16 8.52 6.58 3.65
N GLY A 17 9.01 7.49 4.50
CA GLY A 17 10.42 7.63 4.83
C GLY A 17 11.10 6.37 5.36
N GLU A 18 10.53 5.72 6.36
CA GLU A 18 11.10 4.51 6.97
C GLU A 18 11.15 3.33 5.97
N LEU A 19 10.06 3.12 5.25
CA LEU A 19 10.02 2.05 4.24
C LEU A 19 10.98 2.32 3.10
N ALA A 20 11.05 3.56 2.61
CA ALA A 20 11.96 3.94 1.53
C ALA A 20 13.43 3.75 1.91
N LYS A 21 13.81 4.07 3.16
CA LYS A 21 15.16 3.79 3.68
C LYS A 21 15.50 2.31 3.61
N ARG A 22 14.62 1.46 4.13
CA ARG A 22 14.81 -0.01 4.08
C ARG A 22 14.86 -0.55 2.66
N ILE A 23 14.04 -0.01 1.75
CA ILE A 23 14.10 -0.35 0.33
C ILE A 23 15.47 -0.01 -0.24
N CYS A 24 15.99 1.20 0.04
CA CYS A 24 17.30 1.64 -0.43
C CYS A 24 18.44 0.78 0.14
N GLU A 25 18.39 0.46 1.44
CA GLU A 25 19.35 -0.44 2.10
C GLU A 25 19.39 -1.81 1.42
N TYR A 26 18.20 -2.40 1.16
CA TYR A 26 18.08 -3.69 0.48
C TYR A 26 18.60 -3.66 -0.97
N LEU A 27 18.35 -2.55 -1.67
CA LEU A 27 18.77 -2.36 -3.07
C LEU A 27 20.22 -1.88 -3.21
N GLY A 28 20.90 -1.53 -2.10
CA GLY A 28 22.25 -0.97 -2.13
C GLY A 28 22.33 0.41 -2.79
N CYS A 29 21.28 1.22 -2.69
CA CYS A 29 21.23 2.58 -3.24
C CYS A 29 20.97 3.64 -2.16
N SER A 30 21.23 4.91 -2.49
CA SER A 30 20.93 6.03 -1.61
C SER A 30 19.50 6.51 -1.78
N LEU A 31 18.86 6.90 -0.68
CA LEU A 31 17.58 7.62 -0.73
C LEU A 31 17.81 9.01 -1.29
N GLY A 32 17.02 9.39 -2.29
CA GLY A 32 17.06 10.70 -2.90
C GLY A 32 16.49 11.79 -1.98
N ASN A 33 16.95 13.03 -2.19
CA ASN A 33 16.54 14.17 -1.39
C ASN A 33 15.35 14.89 -2.02
N ILE A 34 14.22 14.90 -1.32
CA ILE A 34 12.98 15.61 -1.67
C ILE A 34 12.57 16.48 -0.49
N GLN A 35 12.18 17.72 -0.76
CA GLN A 35 11.72 18.64 0.26
C GLN A 35 10.22 18.90 0.12
N VAL A 36 9.53 18.93 1.25
CA VAL A 36 8.13 19.35 1.37
C VAL A 36 8.12 20.62 2.23
N ALA A 37 7.97 21.77 1.59
CA ALA A 37 7.92 23.07 2.25
C ALA A 37 6.46 23.45 2.54
N ARG A 38 6.11 23.70 3.80
CA ARG A 38 4.77 24.16 4.20
C ARG A 38 4.74 25.66 4.33
N PHE A 39 3.69 26.27 3.80
CA PHE A 39 3.40 27.68 3.92
C PHE A 39 2.54 27.98 5.16
N SER A 40 2.48 29.25 5.54
CA SER A 40 1.78 29.70 6.74
C SER A 40 0.26 29.53 6.67
N ASP A 41 -0.31 29.44 5.48
CA ASP A 41 -1.73 29.22 5.20
C ASP A 41 -2.11 27.73 5.18
N GLY A 42 -1.11 26.83 5.29
CA GLY A 42 -1.27 25.39 5.30
C GLY A 42 -1.03 24.70 3.95
N GLU A 43 -0.88 25.45 2.86
CA GLU A 43 -0.43 24.90 1.59
C GLU A 43 0.99 24.35 1.70
N PHE A 44 1.42 23.56 0.73
CA PHE A 44 2.79 23.08 0.66
C PHE A 44 3.25 22.87 -0.78
N ALA A 45 4.55 22.95 -0.97
CA ALA A 45 5.23 22.68 -2.23
C ALA A 45 6.17 21.49 -2.07
N VAL A 46 6.38 20.77 -3.18
CA VAL A 46 7.30 19.64 -3.24
C VAL A 46 8.41 19.96 -4.24
N SER A 47 9.67 19.77 -3.85
CA SER A 47 10.82 19.94 -4.74
C SER A 47 11.81 18.80 -4.59
N PHE A 48 12.41 18.38 -5.73
CA PHE A 48 13.56 17.49 -5.73
C PHE A 48 14.84 18.30 -5.59
N GLU A 49 15.66 17.98 -4.59
CA GLU A 49 16.93 18.68 -4.34
C GLU A 49 18.09 18.13 -5.17
N GLU A 50 17.78 17.28 -6.14
CA GLU A 50 18.73 16.68 -7.05
C GLU A 50 18.11 16.43 -8.44
N SER A 51 18.92 16.30 -9.47
CA SER A 51 18.44 16.05 -10.82
C SER A 51 17.82 14.66 -10.95
N VAL A 52 16.62 14.62 -11.50
CA VAL A 52 15.89 13.37 -11.84
C VAL A 52 15.75 13.17 -13.34
N ARG A 53 16.38 14.06 -14.14
CA ARG A 53 16.29 14.06 -15.60
C ARG A 53 16.72 12.72 -16.19
N GLY A 54 15.86 12.12 -17.01
CA GLY A 54 16.13 10.85 -17.71
C GLY A 54 16.16 9.61 -16.83
N GLN A 55 15.80 9.72 -15.52
CA GLN A 55 15.82 8.61 -14.59
C GLN A 55 14.43 8.07 -14.33
N SER A 56 14.34 6.79 -13.92
CA SER A 56 13.13 6.22 -13.35
C SER A 56 13.02 6.62 -11.88
N VAL A 57 11.98 7.37 -11.54
CA VAL A 57 11.75 7.94 -10.20
C VAL A 57 10.70 7.11 -9.48
N TYR A 58 11.06 6.55 -8.34
CA TYR A 58 10.16 5.85 -7.43
C TYR A 58 9.83 6.75 -6.26
N ILE A 59 8.56 7.07 -6.07
CA ILE A 59 8.07 7.91 -4.97
C ILE A 59 7.30 7.05 -3.99
N VAL A 60 7.88 6.81 -2.82
CA VAL A 60 7.25 6.00 -1.75
C VAL A 60 6.42 6.91 -0.87
N GLN A 61 5.09 6.80 -0.94
CA GLN A 61 4.16 7.60 -0.16
C GLN A 61 2.85 6.85 0.08
N SER A 62 2.52 6.61 1.34
CA SER A 62 1.18 6.11 1.71
C SER A 62 0.16 7.25 1.66
N THR A 63 -1.02 6.96 1.09
CA THR A 63 -2.11 7.95 0.97
C THR A 63 -3.18 7.79 2.06
N CYS A 64 -2.74 7.45 3.29
CA CYS A 64 -3.62 7.43 4.45
C CYS A 64 -4.19 8.83 4.74
N PRO A 65 -5.29 8.96 5.48
CA PRO A 65 -5.75 10.28 5.97
C PRO A 65 -4.63 10.99 6.78
N SER A 66 -4.37 12.30 6.58
CA SER A 66 -5.21 13.30 5.91
C SER A 66 -5.09 13.30 4.37
N SER A 67 -5.93 14.18 3.71
CA SER A 67 -5.90 14.39 2.25
C SER A 67 -4.56 14.97 1.76
N ASP A 68 -3.77 15.60 2.63
CA ASP A 68 -2.44 16.12 2.33
C ASP A 68 -1.53 15.03 1.76
N ASN A 69 -1.65 13.80 2.28
CA ASN A 69 -0.78 12.71 1.86
C ASN A 69 -0.96 12.32 0.38
N ILE A 70 -2.19 12.36 -0.12
CA ILE A 70 -2.40 12.14 -1.56
C ILE A 70 -1.99 13.37 -2.36
N MET A 71 -2.27 14.59 -1.86
CA MET A 71 -1.88 15.82 -2.55
C MET A 71 -0.35 15.92 -2.66
N GLU A 72 0.38 15.58 -1.60
CA GLU A 72 1.85 15.51 -1.62
C GLU A 72 2.36 14.56 -2.70
N LEU A 73 1.76 13.36 -2.81
CA LEU A 73 2.10 12.41 -3.86
C LEU A 73 1.85 12.99 -5.26
N LEU A 74 0.71 13.67 -5.47
CA LEU A 74 0.37 14.27 -6.77
C LEU A 74 1.37 15.36 -7.16
N LEU A 75 1.71 16.24 -6.22
CA LEU A 75 2.70 17.29 -6.44
C LEU A 75 4.10 16.72 -6.72
N ALA A 76 4.50 15.66 -6.00
CA ALA A 76 5.76 14.97 -6.27
C ALA A 76 5.81 14.33 -7.65
N ILE A 77 4.72 13.71 -8.11
CA ILE A 77 4.61 13.13 -9.45
C ILE A 77 4.74 14.23 -10.52
N ASP A 78 3.98 15.31 -10.39
CA ASP A 78 4.03 16.43 -11.32
C ASP A 78 5.43 17.08 -11.38
N ALA A 79 6.05 17.31 -10.22
CA ALA A 79 7.40 17.84 -10.13
C ALA A 79 8.43 16.94 -10.84
N ALA A 80 8.36 15.61 -10.66
CA ALA A 80 9.24 14.66 -11.34
C ALA A 80 9.04 14.69 -12.86
N LYS A 81 7.80 14.75 -13.34
CA LYS A 81 7.48 14.85 -14.79
C LYS A 81 8.03 16.16 -15.37
N ARG A 82 7.82 17.29 -14.69
CA ARG A 82 8.36 18.60 -15.12
C ARG A 82 9.88 18.64 -15.09
N ALA A 83 10.51 17.93 -14.20
CA ALA A 83 11.97 17.75 -14.13
C ALA A 83 12.51 16.75 -15.18
N SER A 84 11.67 16.29 -16.11
CA SER A 84 12.01 15.37 -17.21
C SER A 84 12.47 13.98 -16.73
N ALA A 85 11.87 13.46 -15.67
CA ALA A 85 12.03 12.05 -15.32
C ALA A 85 11.60 11.15 -16.50
N TYR A 86 12.32 10.05 -16.73
CA TYR A 86 11.98 9.10 -17.79
C TYR A 86 10.68 8.36 -17.48
N LYS A 87 10.55 7.87 -16.23
CA LYS A 87 9.33 7.26 -15.71
C LYS A 87 9.11 7.71 -14.27
N VAL A 88 7.86 7.82 -13.87
CA VAL A 88 7.46 8.09 -12.49
C VAL A 88 6.61 6.94 -11.97
N ILE A 89 7.12 6.24 -10.96
CA ILE A 89 6.48 5.09 -10.32
C ILE A 89 5.99 5.52 -8.94
N ALA A 90 4.67 5.53 -8.76
CA ALA A 90 4.06 5.78 -7.46
C ALA A 90 4.03 4.49 -6.63
N VAL A 91 4.85 4.43 -5.57
CA VAL A 91 4.86 3.32 -4.62
C VAL A 91 3.98 3.70 -3.45
N ILE A 92 2.80 3.09 -3.37
CA ILE A 92 1.73 3.44 -2.43
C ILE A 92 1.45 2.24 -1.53
N PRO A 93 2.21 2.06 -0.42
CA PRO A 93 2.03 0.91 0.48
C PRO A 93 0.62 0.83 1.05
N TYR A 94 0.03 1.96 1.41
CA TYR A 94 -1.37 2.07 1.80
C TYR A 94 -2.12 2.97 0.82
N PHE A 95 -3.06 2.40 0.07
CA PHE A 95 -3.91 3.13 -0.87
C PHE A 95 -5.17 3.63 -0.15
N GLY A 96 -5.20 4.93 0.11
CA GLY A 96 -6.34 5.59 0.76
C GLY A 96 -7.60 5.58 -0.11
N TRP A 97 -8.75 5.78 0.52
CA TRP A 97 -10.09 5.76 -0.12
C TRP A 97 -10.45 4.43 -0.81
N ALA A 98 -9.62 3.41 -0.73
CA ALA A 98 -9.86 2.09 -1.33
C ALA A 98 -11.17 1.43 -0.88
N ARG A 99 -11.70 1.78 0.30
CA ARG A 99 -13.01 1.28 0.79
C ARG A 99 -14.19 1.78 -0.04
N GLN A 100 -14.01 2.86 -0.83
CA GLN A 100 -15.01 3.42 -1.72
C GLN A 100 -14.78 2.92 -3.15
N ASP A 101 -14.76 1.61 -3.33
CA ASP A 101 -14.48 0.93 -4.60
C ASP A 101 -15.74 0.72 -5.46
N ARG A 102 -16.92 0.96 -4.89
CA ARG A 102 -18.22 0.77 -5.55
C ARG A 102 -19.28 1.69 -4.94
N LYS A 103 -20.40 1.82 -5.63
CA LYS A 103 -21.58 2.46 -5.08
C LYS A 103 -22.31 1.49 -4.16
N ASP A 104 -22.37 1.77 -2.89
CA ASP A 104 -23.15 1.05 -1.88
C ASP A 104 -24.57 1.61 -1.71
N LYS A 105 -24.81 2.83 -2.19
CA LYS A 105 -26.09 3.53 -2.20
C LYS A 105 -26.17 4.52 -3.36
N PRO A 106 -27.38 5.06 -3.67
CA PRO A 106 -27.52 6.10 -4.69
C PRO A 106 -26.73 7.38 -4.36
N ARG A 107 -26.25 8.08 -5.40
CA ARG A 107 -25.64 9.42 -5.33
C ARG A 107 -24.36 9.50 -4.49
N VAL A 108 -23.57 8.44 -4.46
CA VAL A 108 -22.24 8.42 -3.84
C VAL A 108 -21.14 8.37 -4.89
N SER A 109 -19.96 8.83 -4.51
CA SER A 109 -18.74 8.72 -5.32
C SER A 109 -18.17 7.29 -5.30
N ILE A 110 -17.29 7.02 -6.24
CA ILE A 110 -16.34 5.91 -6.18
C ILE A 110 -14.96 6.52 -5.89
N GLY A 111 -14.66 6.73 -4.61
CA GLY A 111 -13.47 7.46 -4.17
C GLY A 111 -12.16 6.84 -4.66
N ALA A 112 -12.09 5.51 -4.70
CA ALA A 112 -10.93 4.80 -5.23
C ALA A 112 -10.67 5.14 -6.72
N LYS A 113 -11.73 5.27 -7.54
CA LYS A 113 -11.57 5.68 -8.95
C LYS A 113 -11.14 7.14 -9.08
N VAL A 114 -11.64 8.03 -8.23
CA VAL A 114 -11.22 9.42 -8.20
C VAL A 114 -9.72 9.52 -7.90
N CYS A 115 -9.25 8.82 -6.85
CA CYS A 115 -7.82 8.78 -6.51
C CYS A 115 -6.97 8.20 -7.64
N ALA A 116 -7.41 7.11 -8.28
CA ALA A 116 -6.70 6.52 -9.41
C ALA A 116 -6.57 7.52 -10.57
N ASN A 117 -7.65 8.22 -10.92
CA ASN A 117 -7.65 9.25 -11.97
C ASN A 117 -6.69 10.40 -11.64
N MET A 118 -6.67 10.87 -10.39
CA MET A 118 -5.76 11.95 -9.98
C MET A 118 -4.30 11.52 -10.09
N ILE A 119 -3.95 10.32 -9.63
CA ILE A 119 -2.57 9.80 -9.65
C ILE A 119 -2.06 9.66 -11.09
N GLN A 120 -2.85 9.04 -11.97
CA GLN A 120 -2.44 8.93 -13.37
C GLN A 120 -2.51 10.27 -14.10
N GLY A 121 -3.48 11.14 -13.77
CA GLY A 121 -3.58 12.49 -14.32
C GLY A 121 -2.42 13.40 -13.93
N ALA A 122 -1.84 13.22 -12.74
CA ALA A 122 -0.61 13.91 -12.34
C ALA A 122 0.63 13.44 -13.13
N GLY A 123 0.55 12.28 -13.81
CA GLY A 123 1.59 11.79 -14.70
C GLY A 123 2.34 10.55 -14.20
N ALA A 124 1.79 9.79 -13.26
CA ALA A 124 2.36 8.50 -12.92
C ALA A 124 2.34 7.56 -14.13
N ASP A 125 3.44 6.84 -14.36
CA ASP A 125 3.57 5.85 -15.43
C ASP A 125 3.26 4.42 -14.92
N ARG A 126 3.31 4.20 -13.60
CA ARG A 126 3.03 2.91 -12.94
C ARG A 126 2.69 3.14 -11.48
N VAL A 127 1.89 2.25 -10.93
CA VAL A 127 1.60 2.18 -9.48
C VAL A 127 2.08 0.85 -8.93
N ILE A 128 2.72 0.88 -7.76
CA ILE A 128 3.02 -0.30 -6.94
C ILE A 128 2.27 -0.11 -5.62
N THR A 129 1.48 -1.10 -5.23
CA THR A 129 0.69 -1.01 -3.98
C THR A 129 0.61 -2.36 -3.28
N VAL A 130 0.22 -2.35 -2.01
CA VAL A 130 0.14 -3.56 -1.17
C VAL A 130 -1.28 -3.71 -0.64
N ASP A 131 -1.83 -4.93 -0.69
CA ASP A 131 -3.09 -5.33 -0.07
C ASP A 131 -4.24 -4.34 -0.31
N LEU A 132 -4.58 -4.09 -1.57
CA LEU A 132 -5.75 -3.30 -1.94
C LEU A 132 -7.01 -3.83 -1.23
N HIS A 133 -7.90 -2.92 -0.85
CA HIS A 133 -9.17 -3.30 -0.22
C HIS A 133 -9.96 -4.33 -1.06
N ALA A 134 -9.90 -4.18 -2.37
CA ALA A 134 -10.48 -5.09 -3.34
C ALA A 134 -9.55 -5.19 -4.57
N ASP A 135 -9.27 -6.40 -5.04
CA ASP A 135 -8.32 -6.67 -6.14
C ASP A 135 -8.69 -5.94 -7.43
N GLN A 136 -9.99 -5.74 -7.69
CA GLN A 136 -10.51 -5.08 -8.89
C GLN A 136 -10.17 -3.58 -8.97
N ILE A 137 -9.72 -2.94 -7.88
CA ILE A 137 -9.26 -1.55 -7.90
C ILE A 137 -8.11 -1.34 -8.90
N GLN A 138 -7.32 -2.38 -9.17
CA GLN A 138 -6.31 -2.36 -10.23
C GLN A 138 -6.89 -1.93 -11.58
N GLY A 139 -8.11 -2.33 -11.88
CA GLY A 139 -8.82 -1.96 -13.12
C GLY A 139 -9.33 -0.50 -13.14
N PHE A 140 -9.12 0.27 -12.09
CA PHE A 140 -9.45 1.70 -12.09
C PHE A 140 -8.35 2.56 -12.71
N PHE A 141 -7.17 2.00 -12.88
CA PHE A 141 -6.04 2.64 -13.52
C PHE A 141 -5.96 2.25 -14.99
N ASP A 142 -5.62 3.21 -15.84
CA ASP A 142 -5.30 2.98 -17.26
C ASP A 142 -3.78 2.79 -17.46
N ILE A 143 -3.00 2.85 -16.36
CA ILE A 143 -1.57 2.58 -16.28
C ILE A 143 -1.34 1.25 -15.56
N PRO A 144 -0.17 0.59 -15.75
CA PRO A 144 0.16 -0.65 -15.07
C PRO A 144 0.12 -0.51 -13.54
N VAL A 145 -0.43 -1.52 -12.88
CA VAL A 145 -0.48 -1.63 -11.41
C VAL A 145 0.15 -2.94 -10.97
N ASP A 146 1.15 -2.86 -10.11
CA ASP A 146 1.72 -4.01 -9.42
C ASP A 146 1.08 -4.11 -8.03
N HIS A 147 0.13 -5.03 -7.89
CA HIS A 147 -0.54 -5.29 -6.61
C HIS A 147 0.20 -6.40 -5.86
N LEU A 148 0.91 -6.02 -4.82
CA LEU A 148 1.66 -6.93 -3.96
C LEU A 148 0.79 -7.42 -2.80
N TYR A 149 1.09 -8.62 -2.31
CA TYR A 149 0.38 -9.22 -1.17
C TYR A 149 1.32 -9.35 0.02
N GLY A 150 1.01 -8.66 1.11
CA GLY A 150 1.75 -8.72 2.37
C GLY A 150 1.75 -10.11 3.00
N ALA A 151 0.76 -10.95 2.66
CA ALA A 151 0.69 -12.34 3.07
C ALA A 151 1.99 -13.13 2.79
N ASN A 152 2.76 -12.73 1.77
CA ASN A 152 4.02 -13.38 1.46
C ASN A 152 5.06 -13.16 2.55
N VAL A 153 5.29 -11.92 2.92
CA VAL A 153 6.25 -11.52 3.97
C VAL A 153 5.80 -11.99 5.35
N LEU A 154 4.49 -11.83 5.63
CA LEU A 154 3.91 -12.21 6.90
C LEU A 154 3.97 -13.74 7.14
N ALA A 155 3.81 -14.55 6.08
CA ALA A 155 3.87 -16.00 6.23
C ALA A 155 5.29 -16.48 6.59
N ASP A 156 6.31 -15.90 5.96
CA ASP A 156 7.71 -16.23 6.27
C ASP A 156 8.04 -15.83 7.73
N TYR A 157 7.56 -14.66 8.17
CA TYR A 157 7.71 -14.22 9.56
C TYR A 157 7.03 -15.17 10.55
N VAL A 158 5.76 -15.56 10.29
CA VAL A 158 5.03 -16.47 11.16
C VAL A 158 5.67 -17.86 11.20
N GLN A 159 6.17 -18.35 10.07
CA GLN A 159 6.93 -19.60 10.02
C GLN A 159 8.16 -19.55 10.92
N ALA A 160 8.91 -18.44 10.90
CA ALA A 160 10.11 -18.28 11.72
C ALA A 160 9.83 -18.28 13.24
N LEU A 161 8.59 -18.02 13.66
CA LEU A 161 8.19 -18.09 15.07
C LEU A 161 8.06 -19.52 15.60
N ASN A 162 8.08 -20.54 14.73
CA ASN A 162 7.96 -21.97 15.09
C ASN A 162 6.82 -22.28 16.07
N LEU A 163 5.63 -21.76 15.77
CA LEU A 163 4.45 -21.93 16.65
C LEU A 163 3.75 -23.27 16.39
N ASP A 164 3.37 -23.91 17.47
CA ASP A 164 2.56 -25.14 17.42
C ASP A 164 1.07 -24.81 17.29
N ASN A 165 0.32 -25.70 16.62
CA ASN A 165 -1.14 -25.62 16.49
C ASN A 165 -1.65 -24.29 15.92
N LEU A 166 -1.01 -23.82 14.87
CA LEU A 166 -1.39 -22.58 14.16
C LEU A 166 -2.82 -22.66 13.63
N ILE A 167 -3.56 -21.58 13.83
CA ILE A 167 -4.89 -21.35 13.25
C ILE A 167 -4.94 -19.94 12.70
N VAL A 168 -5.45 -19.77 11.47
CA VAL A 168 -5.71 -18.46 10.88
C VAL A 168 -7.16 -18.06 11.14
N ALA A 169 -7.36 -16.89 11.72
CA ALA A 169 -8.69 -16.33 11.96
C ALA A 169 -8.99 -15.19 10.99
N SER A 170 -10.09 -15.27 10.24
CA SER A 170 -10.62 -14.11 9.53
C SER A 170 -11.49 -13.28 10.48
N PRO A 171 -11.25 -11.97 10.62
CA PRO A 171 -12.01 -11.11 11.54
C PRO A 171 -13.47 -10.88 11.12
N ASP A 172 -13.77 -11.15 9.85
CA ASP A 172 -15.13 -11.05 9.27
C ASP A 172 -15.21 -11.86 7.96
N VAL A 173 -16.42 -11.93 7.40
CA VAL A 173 -16.67 -12.63 6.14
C VAL A 173 -15.91 -11.98 4.97
N GLY A 174 -15.71 -10.65 4.97
CA GLY A 174 -14.99 -9.92 3.93
C GLY A 174 -13.49 -10.29 3.84
N GLY A 175 -12.88 -10.67 4.97
CA GLY A 175 -11.48 -11.11 5.05
C GLY A 175 -11.24 -12.58 4.66
N THR A 176 -12.28 -13.37 4.45
CA THR A 176 -12.18 -14.84 4.28
C THR A 176 -11.25 -15.25 3.15
N LYS A 177 -11.31 -14.58 2.00
CA LYS A 177 -10.44 -14.90 0.85
C LYS A 177 -8.96 -14.72 1.21
N ARG A 178 -8.60 -13.59 1.84
CA ARG A 178 -7.22 -13.29 2.25
C ARG A 178 -6.74 -14.27 3.31
N ALA A 179 -7.56 -14.52 4.34
CA ALA A 179 -7.26 -15.49 5.39
C ALA A 179 -7.06 -16.91 4.84
N SER A 180 -7.88 -17.34 3.87
CA SER A 180 -7.73 -18.64 3.21
C SER A 180 -6.42 -18.77 2.43
N VAL A 181 -6.05 -17.73 1.66
CA VAL A 181 -4.77 -17.70 0.94
C VAL A 181 -3.61 -17.76 1.91
N PHE A 182 -3.68 -17.02 3.01
CA PHE A 182 -2.64 -17.00 4.04
C PHE A 182 -2.50 -18.35 4.75
N ALA A 183 -3.61 -18.99 5.16
CA ALA A 183 -3.62 -20.31 5.78
C ALA A 183 -3.00 -21.37 4.85
N LYS A 184 -3.40 -21.40 3.56
CA LYS A 184 -2.81 -22.30 2.55
C LYS A 184 -1.30 -22.10 2.40
N LYS A 185 -0.84 -20.85 2.43
CA LYS A 185 0.57 -20.55 2.34
C LYS A 185 1.33 -21.04 3.57
N LEU A 186 0.81 -20.80 4.77
CA LEU A 186 1.39 -21.33 6.01
C LEU A 186 1.43 -22.87 6.01
N THR A 187 0.35 -23.54 5.60
CA THR A 187 0.33 -25.01 5.43
C THR A 187 1.46 -25.49 4.53
N ALA A 188 1.67 -24.82 3.39
CA ALA A 188 2.74 -25.16 2.45
C ALA A 188 4.16 -24.96 3.04
N LEU A 189 4.36 -23.88 3.80
CA LEU A 189 5.64 -23.54 4.42
C LEU A 189 5.97 -24.41 5.63
N THR A 190 5.01 -24.58 6.54
CA THR A 190 5.20 -25.31 7.80
C THR A 190 5.05 -26.82 7.65
N LYS A 191 4.45 -27.28 6.53
CA LYS A 191 4.06 -28.69 6.29
C LYS A 191 3.10 -29.23 7.36
N GLN A 192 2.42 -28.36 8.09
CA GLN A 192 1.38 -28.68 9.05
C GLN A 192 0.04 -28.21 8.50
N ASP A 193 -1.04 -28.88 8.84
CA ASP A 193 -2.38 -28.39 8.50
C ASP A 193 -2.69 -27.14 9.32
N VAL A 194 -2.94 -26.02 8.66
CA VAL A 194 -3.28 -24.74 9.29
C VAL A 194 -4.75 -24.41 8.97
N PRO A 195 -5.66 -24.80 9.88
CA PRO A 195 -7.08 -24.56 9.68
C PRO A 195 -7.42 -23.08 9.76
N MET A 196 -8.56 -22.72 9.16
CA MET A 196 -9.08 -21.35 9.18
C MET A 196 -10.40 -21.30 9.95
N VAL A 197 -10.58 -20.25 10.73
CA VAL A 197 -11.84 -19.90 11.39
C VAL A 197 -12.31 -18.52 10.92
N ILE A 198 -13.62 -18.32 10.89
CA ILE A 198 -14.23 -17.03 10.53
C ILE A 198 -14.93 -16.48 11.75
N CYS A 199 -14.58 -15.25 12.14
CA CYS A 199 -15.25 -14.53 13.20
C CYS A 199 -16.50 -13.85 12.64
N TYR A 200 -17.61 -13.97 13.33
CA TYR A 200 -18.82 -13.23 12.97
C TYR A 200 -18.74 -11.82 13.57
N LYS A 201 -18.80 -10.82 12.69
CA LYS A 201 -18.76 -9.41 13.08
C LYS A 201 -20.14 -8.81 12.92
N HIS A 202 -20.74 -8.42 14.03
CA HIS A 202 -21.99 -7.66 14.05
C HIS A 202 -21.70 -6.21 14.40
N ARG A 203 -22.28 -5.29 13.61
CA ARG A 203 -22.20 -3.85 13.87
C ARG A 203 -23.58 -3.32 14.12
N PRO A 204 -24.00 -3.19 15.40
CA PRO A 204 -25.29 -2.60 15.73
C PRO A 204 -25.40 -1.12 15.33
N ASN A 205 -24.27 -0.41 15.26
CA ASN A 205 -24.16 0.95 14.73
C ASN A 205 -22.75 1.19 14.13
N ALA A 206 -22.53 2.35 13.49
CA ALA A 206 -21.29 2.67 12.78
C ALA A 206 -20.03 2.70 13.68
N THR A 207 -20.20 2.88 14.98
CA THR A 207 -19.10 3.06 15.96
C THR A 207 -18.84 1.87 16.86
N SER A 208 -19.73 0.85 16.89
CA SER A 208 -19.60 -0.31 17.73
C SER A 208 -19.41 -1.60 16.92
N THR A 209 -18.55 -2.50 17.40
CA THR A 209 -18.31 -3.80 16.79
C THR A 209 -18.37 -4.87 17.87
N VAL A 210 -19.20 -5.89 17.66
CA VAL A 210 -19.24 -7.10 18.48
C VAL A 210 -18.63 -8.24 17.68
N LEU A 211 -17.60 -8.88 18.23
CA LEU A 211 -16.98 -10.06 17.65
C LEU A 211 -17.54 -11.30 18.35
N MET A 212 -18.15 -12.19 17.60
CA MET A 212 -18.57 -13.51 18.07
C MET A 212 -17.64 -14.58 17.52
N LEU A 213 -16.93 -15.28 18.40
CA LEU A 213 -16.16 -16.46 18.06
C LEU A 213 -17.06 -17.69 18.25
N THR A 214 -17.26 -18.44 17.20
CA THR A 214 -18.12 -19.66 17.24
C THR A 214 -17.43 -20.86 17.91
N LYS A 215 -16.12 -20.78 18.19
CA LYS A 215 -15.38 -21.79 18.95
C LYS A 215 -14.12 -21.16 19.57
N LEU A 216 -13.92 -21.36 20.86
CA LEU A 216 -12.67 -21.01 21.55
C LEU A 216 -11.56 -21.96 21.11
N VAL A 217 -10.56 -21.45 20.41
CA VAL A 217 -9.31 -22.15 20.09
C VAL A 217 -8.16 -21.32 20.63
N ARG A 218 -7.22 -21.97 21.31
CA ARG A 218 -6.01 -21.31 21.82
C ARG A 218 -5.18 -20.78 20.66
N CYS A 219 -4.79 -19.52 20.73
CA CYS A 219 -3.91 -18.76 19.84
C CYS A 219 -4.45 -18.48 18.44
N ALA A 220 -5.04 -17.31 18.30
CA ALA A 220 -5.28 -16.70 16.99
C ALA A 220 -4.30 -15.56 16.76
N TYR A 221 -3.57 -15.58 15.65
CA TYR A 221 -2.89 -14.40 15.14
C TYR A 221 -3.84 -13.66 14.21
N TRP A 222 -3.96 -12.36 14.43
CA TRP A 222 -4.81 -11.49 13.63
C TRP A 222 -4.06 -11.06 12.37
N VAL A 223 -4.63 -11.34 11.21
CA VAL A 223 -4.24 -10.70 9.94
C VAL A 223 -5.27 -9.62 9.66
N MET A 224 -4.89 -8.38 9.86
CA MET A 224 -5.71 -7.22 9.51
C MET A 224 -5.67 -6.93 8.03
#